data_f1e68656baa50939e1c1fb3819a9c960
#
_entry.id   f1e68656baa50939e1c1fb3819a9c960
#
_cell.length_a   1.000
_cell.length_b   1.000
_cell.length_c   1.000
_cell.angle_alpha   90.00
_cell.angle_beta   90.00
_cell.angle_gamma   90.00
#
_symmetry.space_group_name_H-M   'P 1'
#
loop_
_entity.id
_entity.type
_entity.pdbx_description
1 polymer ?
#
loop_
_entity_poly.entity_id
_entity_poly.type
_entity_poly.pdbx_seq_one_letter_code
_entity_poly.pdbx_strand_id
1 'polypeptide(L)'
;AGDFSPAKETVSGEIDARFADCAVFIAGNAYFNALAANSGGSFSLTDGLGAELQEAYFTWTSNEFAKGLTAGLKIGRQITAWGKADGIRIADILCPQNLASFGTSNYSESRLGIDAVKATFSGTYFSADAYWIPFFRPSALPFESWNPLRKALIPSPAGVEVVLGDISKPELNIANSSYAARVSFWFPAIDFSLYGYYGFDDSPNLSYTFTTIPSPKFTVTGKYYRYGMAGFDLAVPAGAFVIRAESAFFIERALQLGQTSFGGGERKNELRALAGIDWNKNGWMLTAQYYGDVVFAYVDSLARDAYEHGATANFSKTLFSETLTLSCTGLVRWNDLDGFAGLKAKYSLTDEISLALAFDGYFPGPKSDGTYGKYKDLSCVRFEGTVRF
;
A
#
# COMPACT_ATOMS: atom_id res chain seq x y z
N ALA A 1 -30.92 -8.25 -3.62
CA ALA A 1 -30.63 -7.69 -4.94
C ALA A 1 -29.24 -7.06 -4.82
N GLY A 2 -28.29 -7.49 -5.62
CA GLY A 2 -26.96 -6.89 -5.65
C GLY A 2 -27.04 -5.59 -6.44
N ASP A 3 -26.48 -4.54 -5.88
CA ASP A 3 -26.34 -3.28 -6.60
C ASP A 3 -25.16 -3.41 -7.57
N PHE A 4 -25.40 -3.08 -8.83
CA PHE A 4 -24.35 -3.03 -9.84
C PHE A 4 -23.53 -1.74 -9.62
N SER A 5 -22.28 -1.88 -9.20
CA SER A 5 -21.38 -0.73 -9.09
C SER A 5 -20.72 -0.51 -10.46
N PRO A 6 -20.85 0.69 -11.03
CA PRO A 6 -20.31 0.96 -12.35
C PRO A 6 -18.77 1.00 -12.35
N ALA A 7 -18.24 0.67 -13.52
CA ALA A 7 -16.84 0.46 -13.80
C ALA A 7 -15.94 1.69 -13.57
N LYS A 8 -14.72 1.42 -13.18
CA LYS A 8 -13.58 2.31 -13.39
C LYS A 8 -12.88 1.87 -14.67
N GLU A 9 -12.85 2.74 -15.67
CA GLU A 9 -12.08 2.54 -16.90
C GLU A 9 -10.73 3.26 -16.76
N THR A 10 -9.65 2.63 -17.18
CA THR A 10 -8.31 3.20 -17.04
C THR A 10 -7.53 2.99 -18.32
N VAL A 11 -6.90 4.06 -18.80
CA VAL A 11 -5.91 4.02 -19.88
C VAL A 11 -4.56 4.38 -19.27
N SER A 12 -3.59 3.48 -19.41
CA SER A 12 -2.22 3.67 -18.90
C SER A 12 -1.26 3.79 -20.07
N GLY A 13 -0.23 4.60 -19.91
CA GLY A 13 0.83 4.75 -20.90
C GLY A 13 2.19 4.91 -20.23
N GLU A 14 3.23 4.44 -20.90
CA GLU A 14 4.60 4.59 -20.47
C GLU A 14 5.52 5.00 -21.61
N ILE A 15 6.57 5.74 -21.28
CA ILE A 15 7.66 6.14 -22.18
C ILE A 15 8.97 5.77 -21.49
N ASP A 16 9.79 4.94 -22.14
CA ASP A 16 11.15 4.59 -21.71
C ASP A 16 12.13 5.00 -22.81
N ALA A 17 12.87 6.08 -22.58
CA ALA A 17 13.88 6.59 -23.50
C ALA A 17 15.27 6.42 -22.91
N ARG A 18 16.15 5.69 -23.61
CA ARG A 18 17.51 5.36 -23.16
C ARG A 18 18.56 5.97 -24.09
N PHE A 19 19.58 6.58 -23.52
CA PHE A 19 20.69 7.19 -24.24
C PHE A 19 21.99 7.10 -23.44
N ALA A 20 22.95 6.33 -23.96
CA ALA A 20 24.22 6.02 -23.28
C ALA A 20 23.99 5.49 -21.85
N ASP A 21 24.54 6.18 -20.86
CA ASP A 21 24.47 5.79 -19.44
C ASP A 21 23.23 6.38 -18.71
N CYS A 22 22.31 6.99 -19.47
CA CYS A 22 21.13 7.68 -18.94
C CYS A 22 19.83 7.08 -19.47
N ALA A 23 18.75 7.21 -18.70
CA ALA A 23 17.40 6.95 -19.16
C ALA A 23 16.39 7.93 -18.55
N VAL A 24 15.30 8.17 -19.28
CA VAL A 24 14.11 8.86 -18.80
C VAL A 24 12.95 7.90 -18.87
N PHE A 25 12.22 7.79 -17.78
CA PHE A 25 11.01 6.99 -17.69
C PHE A 25 9.84 7.86 -17.26
N ILE A 26 8.70 7.73 -17.93
CA ILE A 26 7.45 8.41 -17.58
C ILE A 26 6.33 7.38 -17.68
N ALA A 27 5.55 7.21 -16.63
CA ALA A 27 4.35 6.37 -16.61
C ALA A 27 3.21 7.08 -15.91
N GLY A 28 2.02 6.96 -16.49
CA GLY A 28 0.82 7.56 -15.92
C GLY A 28 -0.44 6.90 -16.43
N ASN A 29 -1.54 7.27 -15.81
CA ASN A 29 -2.86 6.81 -16.22
C ASN A 29 -3.85 7.96 -16.25
N ALA A 30 -4.84 7.82 -17.13
CA ALA A 30 -6.08 8.58 -17.11
C ALA A 30 -7.21 7.59 -16.84
N TYR A 31 -8.19 8.00 -16.06
CA TYR A 31 -9.29 7.11 -15.70
C TYR A 31 -10.62 7.84 -15.65
N PHE A 32 -11.67 7.06 -15.84
CA PHE A 32 -13.04 7.46 -15.58
C PHE A 32 -13.62 6.62 -14.46
N ASN A 33 -14.19 7.27 -13.43
CA ASN A 33 -14.85 6.64 -12.29
C ASN A 33 -16.33 7.01 -12.26
N ALA A 34 -17.17 6.06 -12.60
CA ALA A 34 -18.60 6.31 -12.70
C ALA A 34 -19.28 6.55 -11.34
N LEU A 35 -18.71 6.08 -10.21
CA LEU A 35 -19.22 6.42 -8.87
C LEU A 35 -19.01 7.90 -8.56
N ALA A 36 -17.85 8.46 -8.90
CA ALA A 36 -17.58 9.87 -8.76
C ALA A 36 -18.48 10.72 -9.67
N ALA A 37 -18.64 10.30 -10.93
CA ALA A 37 -19.49 10.96 -11.91
C ALA A 37 -20.97 11.06 -11.48
N ASN A 38 -21.46 10.14 -10.65
CA ASN A 38 -22.84 10.10 -10.16
C ASN A 38 -23.02 10.65 -8.74
N SER A 39 -21.97 11.16 -8.12
CA SER A 39 -21.97 11.52 -6.69
C SER A 39 -22.85 12.70 -6.31
N GLY A 40 -23.11 13.61 -7.24
CA GLY A 40 -23.89 14.83 -7.01
C GLY A 40 -25.41 14.71 -7.25
N GLY A 41 -25.95 13.50 -7.45
CA GLY A 41 -27.36 13.29 -7.79
C GLY A 41 -27.71 13.54 -9.27
N SER A 42 -26.74 14.02 -10.06
CA SER A 42 -26.78 14.12 -11.52
C SER A 42 -25.45 13.65 -12.09
N PHE A 43 -25.48 13.05 -13.27
CA PHE A 43 -24.27 12.60 -13.96
C PHE A 43 -23.41 13.79 -14.39
N SER A 44 -22.13 13.79 -13.99
CA SER A 44 -21.10 14.75 -14.40
C SER A 44 -19.86 14.01 -14.91
N LEU A 45 -19.58 14.12 -16.19
CA LEU A 45 -18.41 13.50 -16.81
C LEU A 45 -17.10 14.02 -16.19
N THR A 46 -17.02 15.31 -15.91
CA THR A 46 -15.83 15.95 -15.34
C THR A 46 -15.50 15.47 -13.94
N ASP A 47 -16.50 15.17 -13.13
CA ASP A 47 -16.31 14.66 -11.76
C ASP A 47 -15.81 13.20 -11.75
N GLY A 48 -16.10 12.47 -12.82
CA GLY A 48 -15.62 11.09 -13.02
C GLY A 48 -14.22 10.99 -13.60
N LEU A 49 -13.73 12.04 -14.30
CA LEU A 49 -12.42 12.00 -14.94
C LEU A 49 -11.29 12.29 -13.96
N GLY A 50 -10.20 11.56 -14.12
CA GLY A 50 -8.98 11.78 -13.37
C GLY A 50 -7.74 11.37 -14.16
N ALA A 51 -6.60 11.93 -13.77
CA ALA A 51 -5.30 11.53 -14.30
C ALA A 51 -4.28 11.46 -13.16
N GLU A 52 -3.38 10.51 -13.24
CA GLU A 52 -2.32 10.31 -12.26
C GLU A 52 -0.98 10.08 -12.94
N LEU A 53 0.01 10.89 -12.58
CA LEU A 53 1.40 10.63 -12.90
C LEU A 53 1.95 9.66 -11.85
N GLN A 54 2.15 8.41 -12.25
CA GLN A 54 2.64 7.34 -11.39
C GLN A 54 4.14 7.45 -11.16
N GLU A 55 4.91 7.54 -12.26
CA GLU A 55 6.36 7.70 -12.24
C GLU A 55 6.80 8.70 -13.30
N ALA A 56 7.82 9.50 -12.98
CA ALA A 56 8.52 10.38 -13.93
C ALA A 56 9.92 10.65 -13.37
N TYR A 57 10.92 9.97 -13.90
CA TYR A 57 12.26 10.06 -13.37
C TYR A 57 13.34 9.99 -14.46
N PHE A 58 14.48 10.58 -14.14
CA PHE A 58 15.73 10.42 -14.82
C PHE A 58 16.62 9.45 -14.07
N THR A 59 17.35 8.59 -14.78
CA THR A 59 18.39 7.71 -14.21
C THR A 59 19.71 7.94 -14.93
N TRP A 60 20.78 7.84 -14.14
CA TRP A 60 22.15 7.74 -14.62
C TRP A 60 22.84 6.58 -13.92
N THR A 61 23.65 5.81 -14.65
CA THR A 61 24.45 4.70 -14.09
C THR A 61 25.85 4.82 -14.62
N SER A 62 26.84 4.86 -13.72
CA SER A 62 28.26 4.92 -14.12
C SER A 62 28.69 3.64 -14.81
N ASN A 63 29.69 3.73 -15.67
CA ASN A 63 30.52 2.57 -16.00
C ASN A 63 31.17 2.01 -14.72
N GLU A 64 31.63 0.78 -14.79
CA GLU A 64 32.41 0.16 -13.72
C GLU A 64 33.70 0.99 -13.50
N PHE A 65 33.81 1.66 -12.34
CA PHE A 65 34.96 2.53 -12.02
C PHE A 65 36.02 1.82 -11.17
N ALA A 66 35.68 0.67 -10.57
CA ALA A 66 36.56 -0.27 -9.94
C ALA A 66 35.97 -1.68 -10.09
N LYS A 67 36.74 -2.74 -9.95
CA LYS A 67 36.31 -4.12 -10.20
C LYS A 67 34.97 -4.45 -9.51
N GLY A 68 33.91 -4.59 -10.29
CA GLY A 68 32.56 -4.88 -9.85
C GLY A 68 31.82 -3.73 -9.17
N LEU A 69 32.34 -2.49 -9.19
CA LEU A 69 31.71 -1.33 -8.53
C LEU A 69 31.09 -0.36 -9.53
N THR A 70 29.84 -0.04 -9.30
CA THR A 70 29.08 0.96 -10.06
C THR A 70 28.36 1.95 -9.13
N ALA A 71 28.11 3.15 -9.63
CA ALA A 71 27.28 4.16 -8.97
C ALA A 71 26.09 4.51 -9.85
N GLY A 72 24.97 4.82 -9.23
CA GLY A 72 23.75 5.22 -9.92
C GLY A 72 23.04 6.38 -9.23
N LEU A 73 22.29 7.14 -10.02
CA LEU A 73 21.44 8.23 -9.55
C LEU A 73 20.08 8.12 -10.21
N LYS A 74 19.01 8.23 -9.41
CA LYS A 74 17.63 8.29 -9.89
C LYS A 74 16.95 9.51 -9.27
N ILE A 75 16.44 10.41 -10.10
CA ILE A 75 15.85 11.68 -9.67
C ILE A 75 14.44 11.81 -10.26
N GLY A 76 13.48 12.11 -9.43
CA GLY A 76 12.09 12.35 -9.81
C GLY A 76 11.11 11.45 -9.10
N ARG A 77 9.89 11.39 -9.64
CA ARG A 77 8.83 10.55 -9.10
C ARG A 77 9.08 9.09 -9.39
N GLN A 78 9.18 8.28 -8.36
CA GLN A 78 9.55 6.87 -8.45
C GLN A 78 8.80 6.00 -7.46
N ILE A 79 8.45 4.79 -7.88
CA ILE A 79 7.94 3.75 -6.99
C ILE A 79 9.12 2.91 -6.52
N THR A 80 9.16 2.66 -5.21
CA THR A 80 10.17 1.84 -4.56
C THR A 80 9.48 0.86 -3.63
N ALA A 81 9.75 -0.43 -3.79
CA ALA A 81 9.28 -1.48 -2.90
C ALA A 81 10.42 -1.93 -1.97
N TRP A 82 10.12 -2.03 -0.68
CA TRP A 82 11.00 -2.57 0.33
C TRP A 82 10.43 -3.86 0.91
N GLY A 83 11.27 -4.69 1.49
CA GLY A 83 10.85 -5.89 2.20
C GLY A 83 10.57 -7.09 1.31
N LYS A 84 10.17 -8.17 1.97
CA LYS A 84 9.84 -9.49 1.40
C LYS A 84 8.40 -9.91 1.70
N ALA A 85 7.65 -9.09 2.46
CA ALA A 85 6.25 -9.33 2.76
C ALA A 85 5.40 -9.26 1.48
N ASP A 86 4.37 -10.11 1.39
CA ASP A 86 3.43 -10.13 0.28
C ASP A 86 2.01 -9.87 0.81
N GLY A 87 1.34 -8.84 0.26
CA GLY A 87 -0.01 -8.44 0.62
C GLY A 87 -0.15 -7.68 1.94
N ILE A 88 0.93 -7.50 2.72
CA ILE A 88 0.93 -6.71 3.96
C ILE A 88 2.15 -5.79 4.03
N ARG A 89 2.10 -4.79 4.89
CA ARG A 89 3.09 -3.74 5.01
C ARG A 89 3.88 -3.87 6.32
N ILE A 90 5.12 -4.33 6.26
CA ILE A 90 6.06 -4.41 7.38
C ILE A 90 7.11 -3.32 7.25
N ALA A 91 8.14 -3.50 6.39
CA ALA A 91 9.19 -2.53 6.11
C ALA A 91 8.93 -1.69 4.84
N ASP A 92 7.92 -2.01 4.04
CA ASP A 92 7.57 -1.32 2.80
C ASP A 92 6.84 0.01 3.08
N ILE A 93 7.56 1.00 3.58
CA ILE A 93 6.99 2.26 4.10
C ILE A 93 7.30 3.50 3.27
N LEU A 94 8.19 3.43 2.26
CA LEU A 94 8.59 4.61 1.52
C LEU A 94 7.48 5.19 0.63
N CYS A 95 6.80 4.32 -0.09
CA CYS A 95 5.73 4.73 -1.00
C CYS A 95 4.41 4.84 -0.24
N PRO A 96 3.71 5.99 -0.30
CA PRO A 96 2.34 6.09 0.14
C PRO A 96 1.44 5.14 -0.64
N GLN A 97 0.25 4.87 -0.12
CA GLN A 97 -0.71 3.96 -0.75
C GLN A 97 -1.97 4.67 -1.24
N ASN A 98 -2.54 4.19 -2.32
CA ASN A 98 -3.89 4.54 -2.74
C ASN A 98 -4.90 3.65 -2.03
N LEU A 99 -5.32 4.08 -0.84
CA LEU A 99 -6.34 3.40 -0.03
C LEU A 99 -7.77 3.85 -0.38
N ALA A 100 -7.91 4.83 -1.30
CA ALA A 100 -9.20 5.29 -1.79
C ALA A 100 -9.74 4.43 -2.94
N SER A 101 -8.90 3.61 -3.57
CA SER A 101 -9.32 2.73 -4.66
C SER A 101 -10.06 1.51 -4.12
N PHE A 102 -11.31 1.36 -4.54
CA PHE A 102 -12.15 0.22 -4.24
C PHE A 102 -11.80 -0.98 -5.14
N GLY A 103 -11.73 -2.17 -4.56
CA GLY A 103 -11.57 -3.42 -5.31
C GLY A 103 -10.14 -3.71 -5.81
N THR A 104 -9.11 -3.04 -5.28
CA THR A 104 -7.73 -3.43 -5.56
C THR A 104 -7.30 -4.52 -4.58
N SER A 105 -7.37 -5.76 -5.00
CA SER A 105 -6.78 -6.90 -4.28
C SER A 105 -5.25 -6.97 -4.42
N ASN A 106 -4.66 -6.10 -5.23
CA ASN A 106 -3.23 -6.11 -5.50
C ASN A 106 -2.52 -4.99 -4.70
N TYR A 107 -1.87 -5.41 -3.61
CA TYR A 107 -1.08 -4.51 -2.76
C TYR A 107 -0.02 -3.73 -3.55
N SER A 108 0.65 -4.35 -4.51
CA SER A 108 1.71 -3.69 -5.28
C SER A 108 1.19 -2.54 -6.16
N GLU A 109 -0.03 -2.64 -6.66
CA GLU A 109 -0.68 -1.61 -7.48
C GLU A 109 -1.17 -0.42 -6.65
N SER A 110 -1.26 -0.56 -5.33
CA SER A 110 -1.68 0.53 -4.44
C SER A 110 -0.58 1.56 -4.17
N ARG A 111 0.69 1.28 -4.51
CA ARG A 111 1.79 2.21 -4.24
C ARG A 111 1.71 3.47 -5.09
N LEU A 112 1.88 4.61 -4.44
CA LEU A 112 2.01 5.93 -5.07
C LEU A 112 3.49 6.32 -5.12
N GLY A 113 3.98 6.82 -6.25
CA GLY A 113 5.36 7.23 -6.40
C GLY A 113 5.73 8.39 -5.45
N ILE A 114 6.95 8.39 -4.95
CA ILE A 114 7.54 9.49 -4.17
C ILE A 114 8.46 10.35 -5.05
N ASP A 115 8.48 11.64 -4.80
CA ASP A 115 9.42 12.56 -5.44
C ASP A 115 10.73 12.52 -4.65
N ALA A 116 11.76 11.87 -5.20
CA ALA A 116 12.99 11.56 -4.47
C ALA A 116 14.25 11.68 -5.35
N VAL A 117 15.38 11.92 -4.68
CA VAL A 117 16.71 11.66 -5.20
C VAL A 117 17.22 10.39 -4.55
N LYS A 118 17.53 9.41 -5.35
CA LYS A 118 18.10 8.12 -4.92
C LYS A 118 19.52 8.01 -5.47
N ALA A 119 20.49 7.86 -4.59
CA ALA A 119 21.87 7.48 -4.93
C ALA A 119 22.04 5.99 -4.63
N THR A 120 22.64 5.26 -5.57
CA THR A 120 22.92 3.83 -5.45
C THR A 120 24.41 3.59 -5.60
N PHE A 121 24.99 2.76 -4.75
CA PHE A 121 26.33 2.22 -4.87
C PHE A 121 26.24 0.70 -4.84
N SER A 122 26.70 0.04 -5.90
CA SER A 122 26.52 -1.41 -6.08
C SER A 122 27.82 -2.12 -6.32
N GLY A 123 27.96 -3.31 -5.75
CA GLY A 123 29.05 -4.24 -5.98
C GLY A 123 28.50 -5.62 -6.38
N THR A 124 29.38 -6.60 -6.51
CA THR A 124 29.01 -7.96 -6.94
C THR A 124 27.99 -8.63 -6.03
N TYR A 125 28.07 -8.39 -4.71
CA TYR A 125 27.24 -9.07 -3.70
C TYR A 125 26.46 -8.12 -2.81
N PHE A 126 26.45 -6.81 -3.13
CA PHE A 126 25.74 -5.83 -2.33
C PHE A 126 25.26 -4.64 -3.15
N SER A 127 24.27 -3.94 -2.62
CA SER A 127 23.85 -2.60 -3.06
C SER A 127 23.51 -1.75 -1.84
N ALA A 128 23.94 -0.50 -1.86
CA ALA A 128 23.58 0.51 -0.88
C ALA A 128 22.81 1.64 -1.58
N ASP A 129 21.60 1.88 -1.13
CA ASP A 129 20.73 2.95 -1.60
C ASP A 129 20.59 4.02 -0.51
N ALA A 130 20.71 5.30 -0.89
CA ALA A 130 20.38 6.44 -0.04
C ALA A 130 19.31 7.28 -0.72
N TYR A 131 18.30 7.70 0.02
CA TYR A 131 17.17 8.48 -0.48
C TYR A 131 17.07 9.80 0.26
N TRP A 132 16.88 10.88 -0.50
CA TRP A 132 16.42 12.17 -0.04
C TRP A 132 15.04 12.43 -0.65
N ILE A 133 14.03 12.63 0.20
CA ILE A 133 12.63 12.83 -0.19
C ILE A 133 12.25 14.25 0.26
N PRO A 134 12.43 15.27 -0.62
CA PRO A 134 12.23 16.67 -0.26
C PRO A 134 10.77 17.04 -0.05
N PHE A 135 9.83 16.33 -0.71
CA PHE A 135 8.42 16.68 -0.70
C PHE A 135 7.58 15.56 -0.11
N PHE A 136 6.79 15.92 0.90
CA PHE A 136 5.85 14.99 1.52
C PHE A 136 4.69 14.69 0.58
N ARG A 137 4.41 13.41 0.35
CA ARG A 137 3.21 12.91 -0.33
C ARG A 137 2.42 12.00 0.62
N PRO A 138 1.15 12.31 0.93
CA PRO A 138 0.32 11.43 1.76
C PRO A 138 -0.23 10.25 0.97
N SER A 139 -0.67 9.21 1.69
CA SER A 139 -1.56 8.19 1.16
C SER A 139 -2.90 8.80 0.73
N ALA A 140 -3.47 8.30 -0.37
CA ALA A 140 -4.80 8.70 -0.81
C ALA A 140 -5.82 7.94 0.05
N LEU A 141 -6.57 8.68 0.87
CA LEU A 141 -7.59 8.14 1.76
C LEU A 141 -8.99 8.35 1.17
N PRO A 142 -9.97 7.48 1.47
CA PRO A 142 -11.31 7.55 0.93
C PRO A 142 -12.17 8.62 1.65
N PHE A 143 -11.77 9.88 1.55
CA PHE A 143 -12.48 11.00 2.19
C PHE A 143 -13.66 11.53 1.38
N GLU A 144 -13.70 11.22 0.09
CA GLU A 144 -14.78 11.66 -0.80
C GLU A 144 -16.14 11.08 -0.40
N SER A 145 -17.19 11.89 -0.49
CA SER A 145 -18.53 11.50 -0.04
C SER A 145 -19.13 10.32 -0.82
N TRP A 146 -18.72 10.16 -2.07
CA TRP A 146 -19.18 9.07 -2.93
C TRP A 146 -18.42 7.75 -2.68
N ASN A 147 -17.27 7.80 -1.97
CA ASN A 147 -16.44 6.61 -1.77
C ASN A 147 -17.05 5.70 -0.69
N PRO A 148 -17.38 4.44 -1.02
CA PRO A 148 -18.03 3.54 -0.07
C PRO A 148 -17.11 3.16 1.11
N LEU A 149 -15.78 3.25 0.95
CA LEU A 149 -14.79 3.01 2.00
C LEU A 149 -14.75 4.11 3.07
N ARG A 150 -15.33 5.30 2.78
CA ARG A 150 -15.37 6.44 3.71
C ARG A 150 -15.94 6.07 5.07
N LYS A 151 -16.98 5.23 5.08
CA LYS A 151 -17.69 4.82 6.31
C LYS A 151 -16.78 4.13 7.33
N ALA A 152 -15.70 3.48 6.86
CA ALA A 152 -14.74 2.81 7.73
C ALA A 152 -13.77 3.76 8.45
N LEU A 153 -13.55 4.96 7.88
CA LEU A 153 -12.65 5.98 8.44
C LEU A 153 -13.40 7.11 9.16
N ILE A 154 -14.54 7.51 8.61
CA ILE A 154 -15.30 8.65 9.09
C ILE A 154 -16.65 8.18 9.62
N PRO A 155 -16.89 8.25 10.94
CA PRO A 155 -18.20 7.95 11.51
C PRO A 155 -19.27 8.86 10.90
N SER A 156 -20.44 8.29 10.64
CA SER A 156 -21.60 9.05 10.12
C SER A 156 -22.83 8.77 11.00
N PRO A 157 -22.90 9.34 12.22
CA PRO A 157 -24.05 9.17 13.09
C PRO A 157 -25.31 9.76 12.47
N ALA A 158 -26.45 9.10 12.64
CA ALA A 158 -27.73 9.58 12.11
C ALA A 158 -28.09 10.94 12.72
N GLY A 159 -28.52 11.90 11.89
CA GLY A 159 -28.94 13.22 12.31
C GLY A 159 -27.79 14.18 12.69
N VAL A 160 -26.54 13.82 12.40
CA VAL A 160 -25.36 14.65 12.69
C VAL A 160 -24.69 15.03 11.37
N GLU A 161 -24.42 16.31 11.18
CA GLU A 161 -23.63 16.80 10.05
C GLU A 161 -22.17 16.37 10.24
N VAL A 162 -21.57 15.68 9.27
CA VAL A 162 -20.16 15.27 9.29
C VAL A 162 -19.36 16.16 8.35
N VAL A 163 -18.44 16.94 8.92
CA VAL A 163 -17.58 17.87 8.18
C VAL A 163 -16.14 17.41 8.24
N LEU A 164 -15.53 17.29 7.07
CA LEU A 164 -14.08 17.13 6.97
C LEU A 164 -13.43 18.51 7.07
N GLY A 165 -12.75 18.74 8.18
CA GLY A 165 -11.96 19.96 8.42
C GLY A 165 -10.55 19.83 7.82
N ASP A 166 -9.63 20.65 8.31
CA ASP A 166 -8.26 20.66 7.82
C ASP A 166 -7.49 19.37 8.21
N ILE A 167 -6.81 18.80 7.22
CA ILE A 167 -5.80 17.75 7.42
C ILE A 167 -4.44 18.38 7.16
N SER A 168 -3.83 18.88 8.24
CA SER A 168 -2.59 19.66 8.22
C SER A 168 -1.43 18.85 7.66
N LYS A 169 -1.03 19.13 6.42
CA LYS A 169 0.16 18.56 5.78
C LYS A 169 1.41 19.31 6.22
N PRO A 170 2.57 18.62 6.26
CA PRO A 170 3.85 19.31 6.44
C PRO A 170 4.07 20.38 5.36
N GLU A 171 4.60 21.53 5.77
CA GLU A 171 4.96 22.60 4.83
C GLU A 171 6.00 22.14 3.83
N LEU A 172 5.93 22.66 2.61
CA LEU A 172 6.90 22.40 1.54
C LEU A 172 8.19 23.17 1.80
N ASN A 173 9.06 22.63 2.63
CA ASN A 173 10.40 23.16 2.89
C ASN A 173 11.40 22.03 3.10
N ILE A 174 12.70 22.34 2.91
CA ILE A 174 13.78 21.35 3.02
C ILE A 174 13.90 20.76 4.43
N ALA A 175 13.52 21.50 5.48
CA ALA A 175 13.54 21.02 6.85
C ALA A 175 12.50 19.88 7.07
N ASN A 176 11.49 19.81 6.21
CA ASN A 176 10.48 18.78 6.21
C ASN A 176 10.80 17.57 5.29
N SER A 177 12.01 17.50 4.75
CA SER A 177 12.48 16.35 3.99
C SER A 177 12.45 15.07 4.84
N SER A 178 12.24 13.93 4.17
CA SER A 178 12.43 12.60 4.74
C SER A 178 13.68 11.96 4.15
N TYR A 179 14.30 11.06 4.90
CA TYR A 179 15.53 10.37 4.54
C TYR A 179 15.37 8.87 4.72
N ALA A 180 15.95 8.11 3.82
CA ALA A 180 15.92 6.66 3.89
C ALA A 180 17.22 6.06 3.38
N ALA A 181 17.55 4.88 3.87
CA ALA A 181 18.68 4.10 3.41
C ALA A 181 18.35 2.62 3.39
N ARG A 182 18.90 1.88 2.43
CA ARG A 182 18.84 0.43 2.35
C ARG A 182 20.21 -0.10 1.97
N VAL A 183 20.66 -1.14 2.65
CA VAL A 183 21.82 -1.94 2.23
C VAL A 183 21.36 -3.36 2.05
N SER A 184 21.51 -3.90 0.86
CA SER A 184 21.12 -5.26 0.48
C SER A 184 22.35 -6.10 0.15
N PHE A 185 22.30 -7.35 0.55
CA PHE A 185 23.34 -8.34 0.27
C PHE A 185 22.68 -9.58 -0.34
N TRP A 186 23.33 -10.17 -1.34
CA TRP A 186 22.90 -11.40 -1.96
C TRP A 186 24.05 -12.38 -2.11
N PHE A 187 23.95 -13.47 -1.39
CA PHE A 187 24.88 -14.58 -1.43
C PHE A 187 24.17 -15.84 -1.94
N PRO A 188 24.90 -16.85 -2.41
CA PRO A 188 24.26 -18.07 -2.94
C PRO A 188 23.27 -18.77 -1.99
N ALA A 189 23.46 -18.61 -0.68
CA ALA A 189 22.64 -19.27 0.35
C ALA A 189 21.61 -18.35 1.01
N ILE A 190 21.76 -17.02 0.91
CA ILE A 190 20.93 -16.07 1.63
C ILE A 190 20.97 -14.68 0.99
N ASP A 191 19.82 -14.06 0.84
CA ASP A 191 19.66 -12.65 0.57
C ASP A 191 19.15 -11.96 1.83
N PHE A 192 19.69 -10.79 2.17
CA PHE A 192 19.15 -9.97 3.25
C PHE A 192 19.36 -8.49 3.00
N SER A 193 18.50 -7.66 3.62
CA SER A 193 18.61 -6.21 3.56
C SER A 193 18.45 -5.60 4.95
N LEU A 194 19.08 -4.44 5.13
CA LEU A 194 18.92 -3.57 6.29
C LEU A 194 18.31 -2.25 5.85
N TYR A 195 17.40 -1.70 6.66
CA TYR A 195 16.64 -0.50 6.36
C TYR A 195 16.77 0.55 7.46
N GLY A 196 16.78 1.80 7.06
CA GLY A 196 16.63 2.93 7.94
C GLY A 196 15.75 4.00 7.30
N TYR A 197 14.85 4.59 8.07
CA TYR A 197 13.99 5.68 7.64
C TYR A 197 13.82 6.72 8.75
N TYR A 198 13.77 7.98 8.35
CA TYR A 198 13.34 9.08 9.20
C TYR A 198 12.50 10.06 8.39
N GLY A 199 11.24 10.22 8.73
CA GLY A 199 10.33 11.09 7.98
C GLY A 199 8.91 11.07 8.53
N PHE A 200 7.98 11.59 7.74
CA PHE A 200 6.57 11.64 8.12
C PHE A 200 5.85 10.31 7.82
N ASP A 201 4.90 9.95 8.68
CA ASP A 201 3.93 8.90 8.36
C ASP A 201 3.06 9.37 7.18
N ASP A 202 2.79 8.49 6.23
CA ASP A 202 2.00 8.81 5.04
C ASP A 202 0.48 8.88 5.33
N SER A 203 0.07 8.44 6.50
CA SER A 203 -1.32 8.47 6.98
C SER A 203 -1.47 9.44 8.16
N PRO A 204 -2.52 10.29 8.18
CA PRO A 204 -2.73 11.23 9.27
C PRO A 204 -3.34 10.54 10.48
N ASN A 205 -3.02 11.03 11.67
CA ASN A 205 -3.83 10.74 12.85
C ASN A 205 -5.03 11.68 12.86
N LEU A 206 -6.24 11.11 12.91
CA LEU A 206 -7.49 11.83 12.86
C LEU A 206 -7.95 12.26 14.27
N SER A 207 -8.39 13.49 14.39
CA SER A 207 -8.98 14.05 15.62
C SER A 207 -10.45 14.39 15.37
N TYR A 208 -11.27 14.22 16.39
CA TYR A 208 -12.70 14.33 16.32
C TYR A 208 -13.22 15.41 17.28
N THR A 209 -14.07 16.30 16.80
CA THR A 209 -14.72 17.32 17.61
C THR A 209 -16.23 17.26 17.37
N PHE A 210 -16.99 17.19 18.45
CA PHE A 210 -18.44 17.21 18.42
C PHE A 210 -18.98 18.52 18.99
N THR A 211 -19.83 19.19 18.22
CA THR A 211 -20.53 20.41 18.67
C THR A 211 -22.05 20.21 18.53
N THR A 212 -22.83 20.80 19.42
CA THR A 212 -24.30 20.65 19.46
C THR A 212 -25.02 21.92 19.02
N ILE A 213 -24.35 23.07 18.99
CA ILE A 213 -24.94 24.38 18.72
C ILE A 213 -24.25 24.98 17.48
N PRO A 214 -24.99 25.52 16.48
CA PRO A 214 -26.46 25.62 16.41
C PRO A 214 -27.15 24.29 16.01
N SER A 215 -26.41 23.32 15.49
CA SER A 215 -26.89 21.98 15.14
C SER A 215 -25.83 20.95 15.47
N PRO A 216 -26.20 19.66 15.68
CA PRO A 216 -25.23 18.60 15.92
C PRO A 216 -24.26 18.47 14.74
N LYS A 217 -22.94 18.65 15.02
CA LYS A 217 -21.88 18.63 14.02
C LYS A 217 -20.70 17.83 14.52
N PHE A 218 -20.21 16.93 13.69
CA PHE A 218 -19.03 16.13 13.91
C PHE A 218 -17.92 16.55 12.94
N THR A 219 -16.86 17.17 13.45
CA THR A 219 -15.77 17.68 12.63
C THR A 219 -14.58 16.72 12.76
N VAL A 220 -14.04 16.28 11.63
CA VAL A 220 -12.85 15.43 11.54
C VAL A 220 -11.70 16.27 11.01
N THR A 221 -10.62 16.35 11.77
CA THR A 221 -9.37 17.01 11.38
C THR A 221 -8.22 15.98 11.42
N GLY A 222 -7.05 16.32 10.90
CA GLY A 222 -5.94 15.37 10.89
C GLY A 222 -4.57 16.04 10.91
N LYS A 223 -3.55 15.29 11.36
CA LYS A 223 -2.16 15.74 11.40
C LYS A 223 -1.22 14.58 11.10
N TYR A 224 -0.15 14.87 10.35
CA TYR A 224 0.94 13.93 10.06
C TYR A 224 2.08 14.11 11.06
N TYR A 225 2.68 13.01 11.49
CA TYR A 225 3.75 13.01 12.48
C TYR A 225 5.00 12.34 11.91
N ARG A 226 6.18 12.79 12.39
CA ARG A 226 7.45 12.15 12.08
C ARG A 226 7.70 10.96 12.98
N TYR A 227 8.41 9.96 12.45
CA TYR A 227 8.92 8.82 13.17
C TYR A 227 10.25 8.34 12.57
N GLY A 228 10.97 7.51 13.31
CA GLY A 228 12.11 6.74 12.81
C GLY A 228 11.73 5.28 12.59
N MET A 229 12.42 4.59 11.69
CA MET A 229 12.29 3.15 11.52
C MET A 229 13.66 2.54 11.23
N ALA A 230 13.94 1.39 11.87
CA ALA A 230 15.01 0.47 11.51
C ALA A 230 14.40 -0.90 11.21
N GLY A 231 14.86 -1.56 10.16
CA GLY A 231 14.29 -2.84 9.76
C GLY A 231 15.27 -3.74 9.03
N PHE A 232 14.86 -4.98 8.86
CA PHE A 232 15.60 -5.95 8.04
C PHE A 232 14.65 -6.89 7.34
N ASP A 233 15.13 -7.49 6.26
CA ASP A 233 14.54 -8.69 5.65
C ASP A 233 15.60 -9.74 5.34
N LEU A 234 15.14 -10.96 5.16
CA LEU A 234 15.96 -12.05 4.64
C LEU A 234 15.15 -13.01 3.79
N ALA A 235 15.81 -13.68 2.83
CA ALA A 235 15.29 -14.79 2.06
C ALA A 235 16.34 -15.88 1.94
N VAL A 236 15.93 -17.12 2.23
CA VAL A 236 16.80 -18.30 2.19
C VAL A 236 16.21 -19.32 1.23
N PRO A 237 16.81 -19.54 0.05
CA PRO A 237 16.38 -20.59 -0.87
C PRO A 237 16.69 -21.98 -0.31
N ALA A 238 15.71 -22.88 -0.37
CA ALA A 238 15.79 -24.26 0.11
C ALA A 238 15.10 -25.22 -0.87
N GLY A 239 15.76 -25.54 -1.97
CA GLY A 239 15.21 -26.36 -3.04
C GLY A 239 14.02 -25.71 -3.75
N ALA A 240 12.82 -26.29 -3.65
CA ALA A 240 11.60 -25.71 -4.21
C ALA A 240 10.94 -24.66 -3.30
N PHE A 241 11.53 -24.41 -2.13
CA PHE A 241 11.03 -23.47 -1.14
C PHE A 241 11.95 -22.25 -1.01
N VAL A 242 11.38 -21.11 -0.59
CA VAL A 242 12.10 -19.94 -0.11
C VAL A 242 11.52 -19.58 1.25
N ILE A 243 12.36 -19.57 2.27
CA ILE A 243 11.97 -19.09 3.61
C ILE A 243 12.24 -17.60 3.66
N ARG A 244 11.26 -16.82 4.11
CA ARG A 244 11.35 -15.36 4.23
C ARG A 244 11.09 -14.91 5.67
N ALA A 245 11.79 -13.87 6.08
CA ALA A 245 11.45 -13.13 7.28
C ALA A 245 11.69 -11.64 7.07
N GLU A 246 10.92 -10.84 7.75
CA GLU A 246 10.98 -9.38 7.71
C GLU A 246 10.62 -8.80 9.06
N SER A 247 11.29 -7.73 9.46
CA SER A 247 10.95 -7.01 10.68
C SER A 247 11.25 -5.52 10.54
N ALA A 248 10.42 -4.69 11.19
CA ALA A 248 10.58 -3.25 11.27
C ALA A 248 10.26 -2.76 12.68
N PHE A 249 11.19 -2.04 13.29
CA PHE A 249 11.02 -1.36 14.57
C PHE A 249 10.78 0.13 14.33
N PHE A 250 9.59 0.60 14.71
CA PHE A 250 9.17 1.99 14.59
C PHE A 250 9.44 2.74 15.90
N ILE A 251 10.11 3.88 15.79
CA ILE A 251 10.55 4.70 16.91
C ILE A 251 9.67 5.96 16.96
N GLU A 252 9.00 6.19 18.09
CA GLU A 252 8.17 7.39 18.32
C GLU A 252 7.10 7.60 17.23
N ARG A 253 6.52 6.50 16.72
CA ARG A 253 5.42 6.57 15.75
C ARG A 253 4.14 7.01 16.46
N ALA A 254 3.42 7.98 15.88
CA ALA A 254 2.12 8.40 16.40
C ALA A 254 1.06 7.38 15.98
N LEU A 255 0.53 6.63 16.94
CA LEU A 255 -0.56 5.68 16.74
C LEU A 255 -1.90 6.35 17.00
N GLN A 256 -2.92 5.99 16.19
CA GLN A 256 -4.26 6.57 16.27
C GLN A 256 -4.92 6.27 17.64
N LEU A 257 -5.41 7.30 18.29
CA LEU A 257 -6.27 7.18 19.47
C LEU A 257 -7.72 6.86 19.06
N GLY A 258 -8.42 6.12 19.91
CA GLY A 258 -9.82 5.77 19.69
C GLY A 258 -10.75 6.99 19.63
N GLN A 259 -11.91 6.82 19.01
CA GLN A 259 -12.91 7.88 18.88
C GLN A 259 -13.45 8.36 20.24
N THR A 260 -13.54 7.47 21.23
CA THR A 260 -13.93 7.80 22.61
C THR A 260 -12.95 8.73 23.31
N SER A 261 -11.70 8.78 22.84
CA SER A 261 -10.65 9.70 23.28
C SER A 261 -10.52 10.93 22.38
N PHE A 262 -11.54 11.23 21.56
CA PHE A 262 -11.56 12.32 20.58
C PHE A 262 -10.48 12.20 19.48
N GLY A 263 -9.89 11.03 19.32
CA GLY A 263 -8.85 10.76 18.31
C GLY A 263 -7.53 11.47 18.63
N GLY A 264 -6.74 11.67 17.58
CA GLY A 264 -5.38 12.20 17.67
C GLY A 264 -4.32 11.09 17.64
N GLY A 265 -3.06 11.45 17.85
CA GLY A 265 -1.93 10.53 17.80
C GLY A 265 -1.19 10.46 19.14
N GLU A 266 -0.90 9.25 19.60
CA GLU A 266 -0.07 8.97 20.78
C GLU A 266 1.25 8.33 20.33
N ARG A 267 2.39 8.90 20.73
CA ARG A 267 3.71 8.40 20.33
C ARG A 267 4.07 7.12 21.05
N LYS A 268 4.36 6.07 20.30
CA LYS A 268 4.75 4.75 20.81
C LYS A 268 5.85 4.15 19.95
N ASN A 269 6.60 3.23 20.52
CA ASN A 269 7.44 2.34 19.77
C ASN A 269 6.63 1.10 19.38
N GLU A 270 6.84 0.60 18.16
CA GLU A 270 6.11 -0.53 17.61
C GLU A 270 7.10 -1.48 16.92
N LEU A 271 6.95 -2.77 17.14
CA LEU A 271 7.66 -3.80 16.39
C LEU A 271 6.68 -4.55 15.51
N ARG A 272 6.96 -4.61 14.22
CA ARG A 272 6.27 -5.46 13.26
C ARG A 272 7.21 -6.55 12.77
N ALA A 273 6.71 -7.75 12.63
CA ALA A 273 7.49 -8.87 12.14
C ALA A 273 6.64 -9.83 11.31
N LEU A 274 7.30 -10.52 10.40
CA LEU A 274 6.71 -11.53 9.53
C LEU A 274 7.69 -12.68 9.31
N ALA A 275 7.15 -13.89 9.25
CA ALA A 275 7.84 -15.07 8.73
C ALA A 275 6.95 -15.75 7.67
N GLY A 276 7.55 -16.20 6.57
CA GLY A 276 6.82 -16.78 5.47
C GLY A 276 7.62 -17.85 4.72
N ILE A 277 6.89 -18.59 3.90
CA ILE A 277 7.43 -19.62 3.03
C ILE A 277 6.77 -19.50 1.65
N ASP A 278 7.59 -19.55 0.61
CA ASP A 278 7.16 -19.74 -0.76
C ASP A 278 7.48 -21.13 -1.25
N TRP A 279 6.58 -21.66 -2.06
CA TRP A 279 6.80 -22.87 -2.81
C TRP A 279 6.39 -22.66 -4.28
N ASN A 280 7.28 -23.01 -5.20
CA ASN A 280 7.02 -22.91 -6.64
C ASN A 280 7.46 -24.20 -7.32
N LYS A 281 6.51 -24.88 -7.99
CA LYS A 281 6.77 -26.10 -8.74
C LYS A 281 5.69 -26.37 -9.78
N ASN A 282 6.09 -26.62 -11.02
CA ASN A 282 5.20 -27.06 -12.12
C ASN A 282 3.99 -26.13 -12.34
N GLY A 283 4.21 -24.82 -12.31
CA GLY A 283 3.16 -23.81 -12.49
C GLY A 283 2.23 -23.65 -11.27
N TRP A 284 2.51 -24.30 -10.15
CA TRP A 284 1.93 -24.01 -8.85
C TRP A 284 2.80 -23.02 -8.10
N MET A 285 2.19 -22.02 -7.50
CA MET A 285 2.84 -21.08 -6.58
C MET A 285 2.01 -20.99 -5.30
N LEU A 286 2.66 -21.13 -4.17
CA LEU A 286 2.07 -20.95 -2.85
C LEU A 286 2.98 -20.02 -2.04
N THR A 287 2.41 -18.98 -1.45
CA THR A 287 3.04 -18.16 -0.42
C THR A 287 2.18 -18.25 0.83
N ALA A 288 2.77 -18.58 1.96
CA ALA A 288 2.10 -18.54 3.26
C ALA A 288 2.95 -17.74 4.24
N GLN A 289 2.32 -16.82 5.00
CA GLN A 289 3.00 -15.91 5.91
C GLN A 289 2.22 -15.77 7.21
N TYR A 290 2.95 -15.65 8.31
CA TYR A 290 2.43 -15.25 9.60
C TYR A 290 3.07 -13.93 10.00
N TYR A 291 2.27 -12.97 10.50
CA TYR A 291 2.74 -11.67 10.92
C TYR A 291 2.22 -11.30 12.31
N GLY A 292 2.93 -10.41 12.97
CA GLY A 292 2.52 -9.85 14.25
C GLY A 292 3.10 -8.47 14.49
N ASP A 293 2.35 -7.65 15.22
CA ASP A 293 2.68 -6.31 15.62
C ASP A 293 2.57 -6.19 17.13
N VAL A 294 3.56 -5.56 17.77
CA VAL A 294 3.56 -5.31 19.22
C VAL A 294 3.78 -3.82 19.48
N VAL A 295 2.91 -3.21 20.27
CA VAL A 295 3.04 -1.83 20.74
C VAL A 295 3.66 -1.81 22.14
N PHE A 296 4.80 -1.14 22.27
CA PHE A 296 5.47 -0.97 23.57
C PHE A 296 4.83 0.17 24.36
N ALA A 297 4.80 0.03 25.69
CA ALA A 297 4.16 0.99 26.60
C ALA A 297 2.72 1.32 26.15
N TYR A 298 1.96 0.27 25.84
CA TYR A 298 0.58 0.36 25.39
C TYR A 298 -0.31 1.15 26.36
N VAL A 299 -1.33 1.81 25.82
CA VAL A 299 -2.40 2.48 26.55
C VAL A 299 -3.75 2.13 25.93
N ASP A 300 -4.77 1.91 26.78
CA ASP A 300 -6.10 1.45 26.35
C ASP A 300 -6.87 2.47 25.49
N SER A 301 -6.38 3.72 25.44
CA SER A 301 -6.95 4.76 24.58
C SER A 301 -6.57 4.62 23.08
N LEU A 302 -5.67 3.73 22.72
CA LEU A 302 -5.33 3.45 21.31
C LEU A 302 -6.49 2.78 20.57
N ALA A 303 -6.62 3.07 19.28
CA ALA A 303 -7.62 2.49 18.38
C ALA A 303 -7.24 1.07 17.90
N ARG A 304 -6.34 0.40 18.59
CA ARG A 304 -5.85 -0.95 18.29
C ARG A 304 -5.43 -1.68 19.56
N ASP A 305 -5.25 -2.99 19.45
CA ASP A 305 -4.74 -3.81 20.54
C ASP A 305 -3.21 -3.63 20.72
N ALA A 306 -2.72 -3.99 21.93
CA ALA A 306 -1.29 -4.01 22.25
C ALA A 306 -0.50 -4.97 21.37
N TYR A 307 -1.13 -6.09 21.00
CA TYR A 307 -0.61 -7.11 20.13
C TYR A 307 -1.66 -7.46 19.07
N GLU A 308 -1.29 -7.37 17.81
CA GLU A 308 -2.11 -7.77 16.68
C GLU A 308 -1.35 -8.80 15.85
N HIS A 309 -2.05 -9.82 15.36
CA HIS A 309 -1.43 -10.85 14.55
C HIS A 309 -2.40 -11.50 13.57
N GLY A 310 -1.82 -12.15 12.56
CA GLY A 310 -2.59 -12.78 11.52
C GLY A 310 -1.75 -13.61 10.58
N ALA A 311 -2.41 -14.09 9.53
CA ALA A 311 -1.75 -14.85 8.47
C ALA A 311 -2.26 -14.41 7.11
N THR A 312 -1.40 -14.53 6.10
CA THR A 312 -1.78 -14.41 4.68
C THR A 312 -1.41 -15.67 3.94
N ALA A 313 -2.19 -15.99 2.92
CA ALA A 313 -1.87 -17.05 1.98
C ALA A 313 -2.23 -16.60 0.57
N ASN A 314 -1.30 -16.79 -0.36
CA ASN A 314 -1.50 -16.61 -1.79
C ASN A 314 -1.23 -17.92 -2.49
N PHE A 315 -2.14 -18.30 -3.35
CA PHE A 315 -2.04 -19.52 -4.12
C PHE A 315 -2.36 -19.22 -5.58
N SER A 316 -1.56 -19.71 -6.50
CA SER A 316 -1.87 -19.62 -7.92
C SER A 316 -1.48 -20.87 -8.68
N LYS A 317 -2.20 -21.09 -9.80
CA LYS A 317 -1.93 -22.16 -10.75
C LYS A 317 -2.07 -21.62 -12.16
N THR A 318 -1.06 -21.82 -12.97
CA THR A 318 -1.12 -21.62 -14.43
C THR A 318 -1.44 -22.92 -15.15
N LEU A 319 -2.32 -22.83 -16.11
CA LEU A 319 -2.87 -23.94 -16.89
C LEU A 319 -2.82 -23.62 -18.40
N PHE A 320 -2.90 -24.63 -19.24
CA PHE A 320 -3.01 -24.50 -20.70
C PHE A 320 -1.90 -23.63 -21.31
N SER A 321 -0.63 -23.98 -21.01
CA SER A 321 0.53 -23.20 -21.49
C SER A 321 0.42 -21.71 -21.13
N GLU A 322 0.08 -21.44 -19.88
CA GLU A 322 -0.03 -20.08 -19.28
C GLU A 322 -1.23 -19.24 -19.76
N THR A 323 -2.13 -19.83 -20.56
CA THR A 323 -3.33 -19.14 -21.05
C THR A 323 -4.34 -18.87 -19.93
N LEU A 324 -4.48 -19.78 -18.95
CA LEU A 324 -5.38 -19.59 -17.80
C LEU A 324 -4.57 -19.55 -16.50
N THR A 325 -4.76 -18.47 -15.72
CA THR A 325 -4.22 -18.33 -14.37
C THR A 325 -5.37 -18.29 -13.38
N LEU A 326 -5.36 -19.23 -12.44
CA LEU A 326 -6.25 -19.23 -11.28
C LEU A 326 -5.47 -18.77 -10.07
N SER A 327 -6.01 -17.84 -9.29
CA SER A 327 -5.38 -17.35 -8.06
C SER A 327 -6.39 -17.23 -6.92
N CYS A 328 -5.90 -17.45 -5.71
CA CYS A 328 -6.64 -17.30 -4.47
C CYS A 328 -5.73 -16.56 -3.48
N THR A 329 -6.25 -15.50 -2.89
CA THR A 329 -5.57 -14.73 -1.83
C THR A 329 -6.43 -14.78 -0.58
N GLY A 330 -5.81 -15.03 0.56
CA GLY A 330 -6.49 -15.02 1.85
C GLY A 330 -5.70 -14.22 2.87
N LEU A 331 -6.40 -13.53 3.76
CA LEU A 331 -5.85 -12.88 4.93
C LEU A 331 -6.81 -13.07 6.09
N VAL A 332 -6.26 -13.42 7.26
CA VAL A 332 -7.02 -13.53 8.51
C VAL A 332 -6.29 -12.76 9.61
N ARG A 333 -7.05 -11.99 10.39
CA ARG A 333 -6.62 -11.40 11.66
C ARG A 333 -7.19 -12.21 12.80
N TRP A 334 -6.32 -12.67 13.68
CA TRP A 334 -6.71 -13.53 14.79
C TRP A 334 -7.40 -12.76 15.93
N ASN A 335 -7.05 -11.47 16.12
CA ASN A 335 -7.64 -10.65 17.18
C ASN A 335 -9.15 -10.51 17.05
N ASP A 336 -9.64 -10.27 15.83
CA ASP A 336 -11.05 -10.06 15.55
C ASP A 336 -11.70 -11.29 14.89
N LEU A 337 -10.90 -12.29 14.50
CA LEU A 337 -11.30 -13.45 13.67
C LEU A 337 -11.99 -13.00 12.37
N ASP A 338 -11.54 -11.86 11.84
CA ASP A 338 -12.01 -11.28 10.59
C ASP A 338 -10.98 -11.45 9.47
N GLY A 339 -11.36 -11.18 8.24
CA GLY A 339 -10.43 -11.36 7.13
C GLY A 339 -10.98 -11.02 5.76
N PHE A 340 -10.15 -11.32 4.78
CA PHE A 340 -10.41 -11.12 3.36
C PHE A 340 -10.08 -12.39 2.57
N ALA A 341 -10.85 -12.69 1.53
CA ALA A 341 -10.49 -13.67 0.52
C ALA A 341 -10.79 -13.13 -0.87
N GLY A 342 -9.82 -13.27 -1.76
CA GLY A 342 -9.92 -12.95 -3.18
C GLY A 342 -9.76 -14.21 -4.02
N LEU A 343 -10.62 -14.39 -5.03
CA LEU A 343 -10.48 -15.41 -6.06
C LEU A 343 -10.39 -14.72 -7.42
N LYS A 344 -9.49 -15.13 -8.29
CA LYS A 344 -9.38 -14.58 -9.63
C LYS A 344 -9.06 -15.67 -10.66
N ALA A 345 -9.83 -15.69 -11.72
CA ALA A 345 -9.55 -16.48 -12.93
C ALA A 345 -9.24 -15.49 -14.06
N LYS A 346 -7.99 -15.51 -14.56
CA LYS A 346 -7.54 -14.69 -15.69
C LYS A 346 -7.29 -15.58 -16.89
N TYR A 347 -7.92 -15.23 -18.01
CA TYR A 347 -7.76 -15.93 -19.30
C TYR A 347 -7.14 -14.98 -20.33
N SER A 348 -5.99 -15.34 -20.89
CA SER A 348 -5.33 -14.63 -22.00
C SER A 348 -5.87 -15.15 -23.32
N LEU A 349 -6.66 -14.34 -24.02
CA LEU A 349 -7.19 -14.64 -25.34
C LEU A 349 -6.08 -14.56 -26.40
N THR A 350 -5.25 -13.52 -26.29
CA THR A 350 -4.02 -13.30 -27.06
C THR A 350 -2.96 -12.72 -26.12
N ASP A 351 -1.77 -12.42 -26.63
CA ASP A 351 -0.72 -11.75 -25.85
C ASP A 351 -1.15 -10.32 -25.46
N GLU A 352 -2.03 -9.70 -26.26
CA GLU A 352 -2.53 -8.34 -26.05
C GLU A 352 -3.83 -8.29 -25.24
N ILE A 353 -4.69 -9.34 -25.32
CA ILE A 353 -6.05 -9.31 -24.78
C ILE A 353 -6.19 -10.33 -23.67
N SER A 354 -6.60 -9.89 -22.49
CA SER A 354 -6.96 -10.77 -21.39
C SER A 354 -8.28 -10.36 -20.71
N LEU A 355 -8.99 -11.37 -20.26
CA LEU A 355 -10.22 -11.23 -19.47
C LEU A 355 -10.00 -11.85 -18.09
N ALA A 356 -10.59 -11.27 -17.05
CA ALA A 356 -10.58 -11.85 -15.73
C ALA A 356 -11.93 -11.73 -15.05
N LEU A 357 -12.26 -12.76 -14.30
CA LEU A 357 -13.36 -12.77 -13.34
C LEU A 357 -12.74 -12.87 -11.94
N ALA A 358 -13.10 -11.96 -11.06
CA ALA A 358 -12.61 -11.91 -9.70
C ALA A 358 -13.77 -11.82 -8.70
N PHE A 359 -13.58 -12.41 -7.54
CA PHE A 359 -14.43 -12.29 -6.36
C PHE A 359 -13.60 -11.77 -5.19
N ASP A 360 -14.08 -10.71 -4.54
CA ASP A 360 -13.49 -10.15 -3.33
C ASP A 360 -14.52 -10.27 -2.19
N GLY A 361 -14.17 -11.02 -1.14
CA GLY A 361 -15.04 -11.26 0.01
C GLY A 361 -14.39 -10.78 1.31
N TYR A 362 -15.13 -10.00 2.09
CA TYR A 362 -14.75 -9.54 3.42
C TYR A 362 -15.56 -10.30 4.47
N PHE A 363 -14.88 -10.94 5.41
CA PHE A 363 -15.49 -11.78 6.41
C PHE A 363 -15.46 -11.07 7.76
N PRO A 364 -16.64 -10.76 8.33
CA PRO A 364 -16.70 -10.22 9.67
C PRO A 364 -16.42 -11.31 10.69
N GLY A 365 -15.64 -10.98 11.72
CA GLY A 365 -15.53 -11.79 12.91
C GLY A 365 -16.78 -11.69 13.79
N PRO A 366 -16.76 -12.34 14.98
CA PRO A 366 -17.92 -12.37 15.89
C PRO A 366 -18.42 -10.98 16.30
N LYS A 367 -17.53 -9.98 16.39
CA LYS A 367 -17.87 -8.60 16.77
C LYS A 367 -18.36 -7.74 15.59
N SER A 368 -18.16 -8.18 14.36
CA SER A 368 -18.54 -7.49 13.10
C SER A 368 -17.93 -6.09 12.88
N ASP A 369 -17.04 -5.59 13.74
CA ASP A 369 -16.44 -4.26 13.74
C ASP A 369 -14.91 -4.28 13.61
N GLY A 370 -14.32 -5.44 13.39
CA GLY A 370 -12.91 -5.63 13.12
C GLY A 370 -12.45 -4.92 11.85
N THR A 371 -11.16 -4.97 11.58
CA THR A 371 -10.52 -4.24 10.46
C THR A 371 -11.15 -4.57 9.12
N TYR A 372 -11.41 -5.83 8.83
CA TYR A 372 -12.01 -6.31 7.57
C TYR A 372 -13.53 -6.45 7.66
N GLY A 373 -14.07 -6.72 8.84
CA GLY A 373 -15.49 -6.85 9.07
C GLY A 373 -16.31 -5.60 8.72
N LYS A 374 -15.72 -4.42 8.86
CA LYS A 374 -16.29 -3.13 8.44
C LYS A 374 -16.59 -3.04 6.95
N TYR A 375 -15.92 -3.88 6.13
CA TYR A 375 -16.05 -3.88 4.67
C TYR A 375 -16.94 -5.02 4.14
N LYS A 376 -17.62 -5.78 4.99
CA LYS A 376 -18.45 -6.95 4.59
C LYS A 376 -19.44 -6.65 3.47
N ASP A 377 -20.07 -5.47 3.52
CA ASP A 377 -21.06 -5.02 2.53
C ASP A 377 -20.42 -4.60 1.19
N LEU A 378 -19.09 -4.61 1.11
CA LEU A 378 -18.32 -4.29 -0.09
C LEU A 378 -17.80 -5.55 -0.81
N SER A 379 -18.20 -6.73 -0.34
CA SER A 379 -17.92 -7.98 -1.06
C SER A 379 -18.53 -7.94 -2.45
N CYS A 380 -17.75 -8.25 -3.48
CA CYS A 380 -18.18 -8.06 -4.85
C CYS A 380 -17.58 -9.08 -5.82
N VAL A 381 -18.25 -9.21 -6.97
CA VAL A 381 -17.72 -9.89 -8.16
C VAL A 381 -17.31 -8.82 -9.15
N ARG A 382 -16.10 -8.94 -9.71
CA ARG A 382 -15.55 -8.02 -10.72
C ARG A 382 -15.27 -8.75 -12.02
N PHE A 383 -15.58 -8.09 -13.12
CA PHE A 383 -15.13 -8.49 -14.45
C PHE A 383 -14.11 -7.47 -14.94
N GLU A 384 -12.98 -7.93 -15.44
CA GLU A 384 -11.89 -7.08 -15.92
C GLU A 384 -11.55 -7.48 -17.36
N GLY A 385 -11.47 -6.51 -18.25
CA GLY A 385 -10.93 -6.66 -19.59
C GLY A 385 -9.67 -5.81 -19.73
N THR A 386 -8.59 -6.36 -20.25
CA THR A 386 -7.34 -5.64 -20.50
C THR A 386 -6.93 -5.79 -21.94
N VAL A 387 -6.65 -4.67 -22.60
CA VAL A 387 -6.06 -4.62 -23.95
C VAL A 387 -4.73 -3.88 -23.85
N ARG A 388 -3.68 -4.46 -24.44
CA ARG A 388 -2.34 -3.87 -24.58
C ARG A 388 -2.06 -3.60 -26.04
N PHE A 389 -1.44 -2.50 -26.38
CA PHE A 389 -1.12 -2.11 -27.76
C PHE A 389 0.19 -1.33 -27.80
#